data_c450d01a6956b2b82ad1cdd300fc9102
#
_entry.id   c450d01a6956b2b82ad1cdd300fc9102
#
_cell.length_a   1.000
_cell.length_b   1.000
_cell.length_c   1.000
_cell.angle_alpha   90.00
_cell.angle_beta   90.00
_cell.angle_gamma   90.00
#
_symmetry.space_group_name_H-M   'P 1'
#
loop_
_entity.id
_entity.type
_entity.pdbx_description
1 polymer ?
#
loop_
_entity_poly.entity_id
_entity_poly.type
_entity_poly.pdbx_seq_one_letter_code
_entity_poly.pdbx_strand_id
1 'polypeptide(L)'
;FIEANVGDKYVLKDMIESDSNYGGESSGHILSQVFNGLYVGDSIITLIRVLEVLFKQDKNIDQLKDEIISIPSKLFNIEVIDKKVFLDDEINKKVFSQLKDLIGNEGRMLLRPSGTENLVRLLIEHKDDREIEKLSNYFYGNINKNTIV
;
A
#
# COMPACT_ATOMS: atom_id res chain seq x y z
N PHE A 1 -3.91 -11.45 -9.10
CA PHE A 1 -3.79 -10.33 -8.15
C PHE A 1 -3.75 -9.02 -8.92
N ILE A 2 -4.58 -8.05 -8.51
CA ILE A 2 -4.66 -6.72 -9.10
C ILE A 2 -4.33 -5.71 -7.99
N GLU A 3 -3.45 -4.77 -8.28
CA GLU A 3 -3.06 -3.71 -7.35
C GLU A 3 -3.92 -2.47 -7.61
N ALA A 4 -4.77 -2.12 -6.64
CA ALA A 4 -5.64 -0.95 -6.70
C ALA A 4 -4.95 0.30 -6.13
N ASN A 5 -5.43 1.47 -6.53
CA ASN A 5 -5.10 2.71 -5.84
C ASN A 5 -5.63 2.69 -4.39
N VAL A 6 -4.99 3.48 -3.51
CA VAL A 6 -5.37 3.56 -2.09
C VAL A 6 -6.77 4.15 -1.92
N GLY A 7 -7.61 3.42 -1.21
CA GLY A 7 -9.00 3.78 -0.89
C GLY A 7 -9.99 2.71 -1.37
N ASP A 8 -10.92 2.35 -0.50
CA ASP A 8 -11.94 1.31 -0.71
C ASP A 8 -12.73 1.47 -2.00
N LYS A 9 -13.02 2.71 -2.39
CA LYS A 9 -13.70 3.02 -3.67
C LYS A 9 -12.92 2.57 -4.90
N TYR A 10 -11.58 2.59 -4.85
CA TYR A 10 -10.74 2.14 -5.96
C TYR A 10 -10.65 0.62 -5.96
N VAL A 11 -10.52 0.01 -4.77
CA VAL A 11 -10.61 -1.44 -4.62
C VAL A 11 -11.94 -1.96 -5.17
N LEU A 12 -13.07 -1.34 -4.78
CA LEU A 12 -14.39 -1.70 -5.28
C LEU A 12 -14.50 -1.56 -6.81
N LYS A 13 -13.99 -0.46 -7.37
CA LYS A 13 -13.99 -0.24 -8.80
C LYS A 13 -13.24 -1.36 -9.53
N ASP A 14 -12.03 -1.66 -9.10
CA ASP A 14 -11.20 -2.68 -9.72
C ASP A 14 -11.79 -4.09 -9.53
N MET A 15 -12.46 -4.37 -8.39
CA MET A 15 -13.21 -5.60 -8.19
C MET A 15 -14.35 -5.77 -9.20
N ILE A 16 -15.12 -4.70 -9.46
CA ILE A 16 -16.22 -4.72 -10.42
C ILE A 16 -15.67 -4.92 -11.85
N GLU A 17 -14.62 -4.20 -12.23
CA GLU A 17 -14.02 -4.26 -13.57
C GLU A 17 -13.37 -5.62 -13.87
N SER A 18 -12.85 -6.30 -12.85
CA SER A 18 -12.16 -7.58 -12.96
C SER A 18 -13.01 -8.81 -12.59
N ASP A 19 -14.26 -8.59 -12.21
CA ASP A 19 -15.17 -9.63 -11.66
C ASP A 19 -14.53 -10.40 -10.48
N SER A 20 -13.83 -9.66 -9.61
CA SER A 20 -13.15 -10.24 -8.45
C SER A 20 -14.08 -10.37 -7.26
N ASN A 21 -14.03 -11.51 -6.57
CA ASN A 21 -14.88 -11.79 -5.41
C ASN A 21 -14.40 -11.10 -4.13
N TYR A 22 -13.12 -10.76 -4.04
CA TYR A 22 -12.50 -10.20 -2.84
C TYR A 22 -11.55 -9.07 -3.19
N GLY A 23 -11.56 -8.05 -2.36
CA GLY A 23 -10.59 -6.97 -2.37
C GLY A 23 -10.30 -6.50 -0.95
N GLY A 24 -9.19 -5.83 -0.74
CA GLY A 24 -8.84 -5.37 0.59
C GLY A 24 -7.74 -4.33 0.60
N GLU A 25 -7.61 -3.69 1.74
CA GLU A 25 -6.57 -2.72 2.02
C GLU A 25 -5.69 -3.21 3.18
N SER A 26 -4.46 -2.77 3.24
CA SER A 26 -3.54 -3.04 4.36
C SER A 26 -4.05 -2.53 5.72
N SER A 27 -5.02 -1.62 5.72
CA SER A 27 -5.75 -1.16 6.92
C SER A 27 -6.62 -2.24 7.55
N GLY A 28 -6.85 -3.38 6.87
CA GLY A 28 -7.72 -4.45 7.30
C GLY A 28 -9.16 -4.33 6.82
N HIS A 29 -9.47 -3.33 5.98
CA HIS A 29 -10.78 -3.24 5.34
C HIS A 29 -10.87 -4.24 4.20
N ILE A 30 -11.80 -5.20 4.29
CA ILE A 30 -12.01 -6.25 3.30
C ILE A 30 -13.40 -6.08 2.66
N LEU A 31 -13.42 -6.06 1.34
CA LEU A 31 -14.63 -6.08 0.52
C LEU A 31 -14.86 -7.50 0.00
N SER A 32 -16.11 -7.96 0.08
CA SER A 32 -16.52 -9.27 -0.43
C SER A 32 -17.73 -9.13 -1.34
N GLN A 33 -17.72 -9.83 -2.45
CA GLN A 33 -18.93 -10.04 -3.25
C GLN A 33 -19.80 -11.11 -2.57
N VAL A 34 -21.02 -10.74 -2.17
CA VAL A 34 -21.96 -11.65 -1.50
C VAL A 34 -22.99 -12.24 -2.46
N PHE A 35 -23.42 -11.44 -3.46
CA PHE A 35 -24.28 -11.84 -4.57
C PHE A 35 -23.81 -11.15 -5.84
N ASN A 36 -24.29 -11.56 -7.00
CA ASN A 36 -23.96 -10.93 -8.27
C ASN A 36 -24.17 -9.41 -8.21
N GLY A 37 -23.07 -8.67 -8.28
CA GLY A 37 -23.05 -7.21 -8.25
C GLY A 37 -23.26 -6.55 -6.89
N LEU A 38 -23.39 -7.31 -5.78
CA LEU A 38 -23.44 -6.77 -4.43
C LEU A 38 -22.11 -7.00 -3.70
N TYR A 39 -21.43 -5.91 -3.41
CA TYR A 39 -20.16 -5.89 -2.68
C TYR A 39 -20.38 -5.26 -1.30
N VAL A 40 -19.81 -5.85 -0.27
CA VAL A 40 -19.94 -5.36 1.10
C VAL A 40 -18.60 -5.35 1.83
N GLY A 41 -18.39 -4.33 2.65
CA GLY A 41 -17.27 -4.25 3.60
C GLY A 41 -17.79 -4.57 5.01
N ASP A 42 -17.98 -5.86 5.31
CA ASP A 42 -18.55 -6.33 6.57
C ASP A 42 -17.64 -7.35 7.25
N SER A 43 -17.30 -7.09 8.53
CA SER A 43 -16.37 -7.91 9.31
C SER A 43 -16.93 -9.30 9.65
N ILE A 44 -18.26 -9.43 9.80
CA ILE A 44 -18.90 -10.72 10.09
C ILE A 44 -18.86 -11.59 8.84
N ILE A 45 -19.14 -11.02 7.68
CA ILE A 45 -19.03 -11.73 6.40
C ILE A 45 -17.57 -12.15 6.16
N THR A 46 -16.62 -11.25 6.42
CA THR A 46 -15.19 -11.57 6.33
C THR A 46 -14.82 -12.73 7.25
N LEU A 47 -15.28 -12.71 8.50
CA LEU A 47 -15.05 -13.81 9.46
C LEU A 47 -15.62 -15.14 8.94
N ILE A 48 -16.86 -15.13 8.43
CA ILE A 48 -17.48 -16.35 7.88
C ILE A 48 -16.66 -16.89 6.71
N ARG A 49 -16.16 -16.01 5.82
CA ARG A 49 -15.31 -16.42 4.69
C ARG A 49 -13.98 -17.02 5.14
N VAL A 50 -13.36 -16.47 6.17
CA VAL A 50 -12.13 -17.05 6.75
C VAL A 50 -12.42 -18.44 7.33
N LEU A 51 -13.52 -18.60 8.09
CA LEU A 51 -13.91 -19.89 8.63
C LEU A 51 -14.22 -20.92 7.53
N GLU A 52 -14.86 -20.51 6.44
CA GLU A 52 -15.09 -21.40 5.27
C GLU A 52 -13.77 -21.90 4.68
N VAL A 53 -12.75 -21.03 4.55
CA VAL A 53 -11.43 -21.41 4.02
C VAL A 53 -10.74 -22.40 4.95
N LEU A 54 -10.71 -22.11 6.26
CA LEU A 54 -10.13 -22.99 7.27
C LEU A 54 -10.77 -24.40 7.20
N PHE A 55 -12.10 -24.44 7.14
CA PHE A 55 -12.85 -25.70 7.09
C PHE A 55 -12.61 -26.49 5.80
N LYS A 56 -12.60 -25.79 4.64
CA LYS A 56 -12.39 -26.43 3.33
C LYS A 56 -10.96 -26.95 3.15
N GLN A 57 -9.98 -26.29 3.76
CA GLN A 57 -8.56 -26.67 3.63
C GLN A 57 -8.08 -27.58 4.76
N ASP A 58 -8.91 -27.85 5.76
CA ASP A 58 -8.53 -28.60 6.98
C ASP A 58 -7.28 -28.01 7.65
N LYS A 59 -7.24 -26.68 7.72
CA LYS A 59 -6.12 -25.91 8.30
C LYS A 59 -6.59 -25.06 9.47
N ASN A 60 -5.66 -24.79 10.38
CA ASN A 60 -5.85 -23.76 11.39
C ASN A 60 -5.28 -22.41 10.92
N ILE A 61 -5.54 -21.35 11.68
CA ILE A 61 -5.15 -19.99 11.31
C ILE A 61 -3.63 -19.78 11.26
N ASP A 62 -2.88 -20.49 12.13
CA ASP A 62 -1.42 -20.40 12.17
C ASP A 62 -0.82 -20.98 10.89
N GLN A 63 -1.34 -22.12 10.43
CA GLN A 63 -0.92 -22.74 9.18
C GLN A 63 -1.18 -21.84 7.97
N LEU A 64 -2.33 -21.14 7.93
CA LEU A 64 -2.60 -20.18 6.86
C LEU A 64 -1.68 -18.97 6.94
N LYS A 65 -1.37 -18.49 8.16
CA LYS A 65 -0.46 -17.37 8.39
C LYS A 65 0.96 -17.68 7.90
N ASP A 66 1.45 -18.90 8.09
CA ASP A 66 2.76 -19.34 7.67
C ASP A 66 2.92 -19.38 6.12
N GLU A 67 1.80 -19.41 5.38
CA GLU A 67 1.80 -19.32 3.92
C GLU A 67 1.93 -17.88 3.40
N ILE A 68 1.73 -16.88 4.28
CA ILE A 68 1.79 -15.46 3.90
C ILE A 68 3.21 -14.95 4.06
N ILE A 69 3.84 -14.62 2.94
CA ILE A 69 5.14 -13.94 2.94
C ILE A 69 4.91 -12.47 3.27
N SER A 70 5.32 -12.06 4.48
CA SER A 70 5.30 -10.65 4.86
C SER A 70 6.52 -9.95 4.25
N ILE A 71 6.27 -8.90 3.47
CA ILE A 71 7.32 -8.03 2.94
C ILE A 71 7.49 -6.85 3.89
N PRO A 72 8.71 -6.59 4.39
CA PRO A 72 8.99 -5.43 5.22
C PRO A 72 8.54 -4.13 4.54
N SER A 73 7.92 -3.26 5.32
CA SER A 73 7.43 -1.97 4.84
C SER A 73 7.64 -0.87 5.87
N LYS A 74 7.91 0.35 5.40
CA LYS A 74 8.05 1.52 6.27
C LYS A 74 7.38 2.74 5.65
N LEU A 75 6.54 3.41 6.46
CA LEU A 75 5.85 4.62 6.08
C LEU A 75 6.59 5.84 6.66
N PHE A 76 6.94 6.76 5.78
CA PHE A 76 7.56 8.04 6.14
C PHE A 76 6.55 9.17 5.93
N ASN A 77 6.32 9.97 6.95
CA ASN A 77 5.54 11.20 6.87
C ASN A 77 6.51 12.38 6.71
N ILE A 78 6.40 13.09 5.61
CA ILE A 78 7.27 14.21 5.24
C ILE A 78 6.45 15.47 5.39
N GLU A 79 6.76 16.28 6.40
CA GLU A 79 6.14 17.57 6.58
C GLU A 79 6.65 18.54 5.50
N VAL A 80 5.74 19.14 4.77
CA VAL A 80 6.05 19.96 3.60
C VAL A 80 5.42 21.35 3.75
N ILE A 81 6.05 22.35 3.18
CA ILE A 81 5.52 23.72 3.15
C ILE A 81 4.23 23.77 2.34
N ASP A 82 4.26 23.15 1.16
CA ASP A 82 3.09 22.96 0.29
C ASP A 82 3.21 21.63 -0.47
N LYS A 83 2.16 20.82 -0.44
CA LYS A 83 2.16 19.48 -1.05
C LYS A 83 2.35 19.53 -2.56
N LYS A 84 1.76 20.51 -3.22
CA LYS A 84 1.86 20.64 -4.67
C LYS A 84 3.24 21.10 -5.07
N VAL A 85 3.78 22.13 -4.38
CA VAL A 85 5.15 22.60 -4.61
C VAL A 85 6.16 21.48 -4.42
N PHE A 86 6.03 20.67 -3.36
CA PHE A 86 6.90 19.54 -3.10
C PHE A 86 6.84 18.47 -4.21
N LEU A 87 5.64 18.11 -4.67
CA LEU A 87 5.44 17.07 -5.68
C LEU A 87 5.81 17.55 -7.10
N ASP A 88 5.66 18.84 -7.37
CA ASP A 88 5.97 19.44 -8.69
C ASP A 88 7.45 19.88 -8.83
N ASP A 89 8.20 19.90 -7.72
CA ASP A 89 9.62 20.28 -7.72
C ASP A 89 10.48 19.32 -8.55
N GLU A 90 11.31 19.86 -9.44
CA GLU A 90 12.10 19.07 -10.40
C GLU A 90 13.19 18.23 -9.71
N ILE A 91 13.76 18.72 -8.58
CA ILE A 91 14.73 17.95 -7.81
C ILE A 91 14.03 16.75 -7.19
N ASN A 92 12.87 16.98 -6.56
CA ASN A 92 12.10 15.91 -5.92
C ASN A 92 11.62 14.88 -6.94
N LYS A 93 11.10 15.29 -8.11
CA LYS A 93 10.73 14.38 -9.19
C LYS A 93 11.89 13.48 -9.64
N LYS A 94 13.09 14.07 -9.78
CA LYS A 94 14.29 13.33 -10.14
C LYS A 94 14.66 12.32 -9.04
N VAL A 95 14.62 12.74 -7.78
CA VAL A 95 14.89 11.85 -6.63
C VAL A 95 13.89 10.68 -6.60
N PHE A 96 12.60 10.93 -6.83
CA PHE A 96 11.59 9.87 -6.89
C PHE A 96 11.84 8.89 -8.03
N SER A 97 12.21 9.39 -9.23
CA SER A 97 12.55 8.51 -10.35
C SER A 97 13.74 7.63 -10.01
N GLN A 98 14.80 8.21 -9.46
CA GLN A 98 16.00 7.48 -9.06
C GLN A 98 15.72 6.47 -7.94
N LEU A 99 14.88 6.85 -6.97
CA LEU A 99 14.48 5.94 -5.90
C LEU A 99 13.72 4.72 -6.44
N LYS A 100 12.84 4.95 -7.42
CA LYS A 100 12.11 3.87 -8.10
C LYS A 100 13.07 2.92 -8.85
N ASP A 101 14.08 3.46 -9.51
CA ASP A 101 15.09 2.66 -10.20
C ASP A 101 15.93 1.84 -9.21
N LEU A 102 16.30 2.44 -8.06
CA LEU A 102 17.06 1.77 -7.01
C LEU A 102 16.29 0.63 -6.32
N ILE A 103 14.99 0.78 -6.14
CA ILE A 103 14.11 -0.26 -5.57
C ILE A 103 14.02 -1.47 -6.51
N GLY A 104 14.00 -1.24 -7.82
CA GLY A 104 13.95 -2.29 -8.84
C GLY A 104 12.72 -3.21 -8.68
N ASN A 105 12.94 -4.51 -8.92
CA ASN A 105 11.89 -5.53 -8.86
C ASN A 105 11.76 -6.21 -7.48
N GLU A 106 12.62 -5.85 -6.52
CA GLU A 106 12.66 -6.47 -5.18
C GLU A 106 11.78 -5.73 -4.17
N GLY A 107 11.22 -4.60 -4.56
CA GLY A 107 10.37 -3.78 -3.72
C GLY A 107 9.45 -2.85 -4.51
N ARG A 108 8.76 -1.99 -3.79
CA ARG A 108 7.97 -0.90 -4.38
C ARG A 108 7.97 0.33 -3.50
N MET A 109 7.60 1.45 -4.09
CA MET A 109 7.30 2.67 -3.34
C MET A 109 5.96 3.25 -3.76
N LEU A 110 5.32 3.91 -2.82
CA LEU A 110 4.11 4.68 -3.05
C LEU A 110 4.28 6.07 -2.43
N LEU A 111 4.18 7.10 -3.24
CA LEU A 111 4.22 8.48 -2.80
C LEU A 111 2.83 9.10 -2.96
N ARG A 112 2.29 9.70 -1.89
CA ARG A 112 0.99 10.35 -1.95
C ARG A 112 0.88 11.54 -0.98
N PRO A 113 0.16 12.61 -1.35
CA PRO A 113 -0.18 13.66 -0.40
C PRO A 113 -1.20 13.15 0.62
N SER A 114 -1.10 13.65 1.87
CA SER A 114 -2.16 13.47 2.87
C SER A 114 -3.40 14.28 2.49
N GLY A 115 -4.58 13.70 2.70
CA GLY A 115 -5.86 14.39 2.45
C GLY A 115 -6.16 15.49 3.46
N THR A 116 -5.70 15.33 4.71
CA THR A 116 -6.10 16.18 5.85
C THR A 116 -4.95 17.00 6.43
N GLU A 117 -3.71 16.58 6.22
CA GLU A 117 -2.52 17.16 6.84
C GLU A 117 -1.59 17.75 5.77
N ASN A 118 -0.74 18.69 6.15
CA ASN A 118 0.24 19.28 5.24
C ASN A 118 1.52 18.45 5.16
N LEU A 119 1.35 17.20 4.77
CA LEU A 119 2.45 16.24 4.61
C LEU A 119 2.27 15.37 3.36
N VAL A 120 3.38 14.82 2.90
CA VAL A 120 3.44 13.80 1.87
C VAL A 120 3.90 12.49 2.50
N ARG A 121 3.21 11.40 2.17
CA ARG A 121 3.49 10.06 2.67
C ARG A 121 4.27 9.27 1.64
N LEU A 122 5.42 8.76 2.05
CA LEU A 122 6.25 7.84 1.27
C LEU A 122 6.21 6.48 1.94
N LEU A 123 5.60 5.50 1.30
CA LEU A 123 5.70 4.09 1.67
C LEU A 123 6.83 3.45 0.87
N ILE A 124 7.73 2.75 1.54
CA ILE A 124 8.76 1.91 0.92
C ILE A 124 8.54 0.49 1.42
N GLU A 125 8.47 -0.46 0.50
CA GLU A 125 8.42 -1.89 0.76
C GLU A 125 9.59 -2.55 0.02
N HIS A 126 10.29 -3.47 0.68
CA HIS A 126 11.40 -4.19 0.07
C HIS A 126 11.60 -5.54 0.75
N LYS A 127 12.04 -6.57 0.01
CA LYS A 127 12.29 -7.91 0.54
C LYS A 127 13.37 -7.94 1.63
N ASP A 128 14.38 -7.07 1.53
CA ASP A 128 15.40 -6.86 2.56
C ASP A 128 15.11 -5.57 3.32
N ASP A 129 14.84 -5.70 4.63
CA ASP A 129 14.56 -4.57 5.52
C ASP A 129 15.71 -3.54 5.59
N ARG A 130 16.96 -3.99 5.44
CA ARG A 130 18.13 -3.10 5.42
C ARG A 130 18.16 -2.16 4.20
N GLU A 131 17.57 -2.59 3.09
CA GLU A 131 17.45 -1.75 1.90
C GLU A 131 16.45 -0.61 2.11
N ILE A 132 15.39 -0.81 2.90
CA ILE A 132 14.43 0.25 3.24
C ILE A 132 15.14 1.43 3.92
N GLU A 133 16.07 1.14 4.83
CA GLU A 133 16.84 2.18 5.52
C GLU A 133 17.79 2.92 4.56
N LYS A 134 18.48 2.22 3.69
CA LYS A 134 19.34 2.83 2.67
C LYS A 134 18.55 3.70 1.70
N LEU A 135 17.41 3.20 1.22
CA LEU A 135 16.52 3.92 0.31
C LEU A 135 15.95 5.18 0.97
N SER A 136 15.57 5.08 2.24
CA SER A 136 15.09 6.25 2.99
C SER A 136 16.19 7.29 3.19
N ASN A 137 17.40 6.87 3.54
CA ASN A 137 18.55 7.77 3.69
C ASN A 137 18.90 8.45 2.36
N TYR A 138 18.88 7.69 1.26
CA TYR A 138 19.05 8.26 -0.08
C TYR A 138 18.00 9.33 -0.36
N PHE A 139 16.73 9.03 -0.11
CA PHE A 139 15.63 9.96 -0.31
C PHE A 139 15.82 11.25 0.48
N TYR A 140 15.98 11.16 1.80
CA TYR A 140 16.15 12.31 2.67
C TYR A 140 17.45 13.09 2.39
N GLY A 141 18.49 12.43 1.91
CA GLY A 141 19.74 13.07 1.54
C GLY A 141 19.68 13.94 0.27
N ASN A 142 18.72 13.66 -0.62
CA ASN A 142 18.71 14.23 -1.97
C ASN A 142 17.49 15.11 -2.29
N ILE A 143 16.40 15.05 -1.50
CA ILE A 143 15.23 15.93 -1.72
C ILE A 143 15.57 17.41 -1.52
N ASN A 144 14.81 18.26 -2.19
CA ASN A 144 14.93 19.71 -2.05
C ASN A 144 14.50 20.18 -0.66
N LYS A 145 15.46 20.56 0.17
CA LYS A 145 15.24 21.00 1.56
C LYS A 145 14.40 22.27 1.68
N ASN A 146 14.30 23.07 0.62
CA ASN A 146 13.47 24.29 0.61
C ASN A 146 11.96 23.98 0.47
N THR A 147 11.58 22.74 0.25
CA THR A 147 10.17 22.30 0.10
C THR A 147 9.62 21.61 1.34
N ILE A 148 10.46 21.31 2.32
CA ILE A 148 10.10 20.66 3.58
C ILE A 148 10.18 21.63 4.76
N VAL A 149 9.47 21.30 5.85
CA VAL A 149 9.49 22.07 7.11
C VAL A 149 10.70 21.71 7.96
#